data_18513f0d0e4d5a1ea527c1168a04c514
#
_entry.id   18513f0d0e4d5a1ea527c1168a04c514
#
_cell.length_a   1.000
_cell.length_b   1.000
_cell.length_c   1.000
_cell.angle_alpha   90.00
_cell.angle_beta   90.00
_cell.angle_gamma   90.00
#
_symmetry.space_group_name_H-M   'P 1'
#
loop_
_entity.id
_entity.type
_entity.pdbx_description
1 polymer ?
#
loop_
_entity_poly.entity_id
_entity_poly.type
_entity_poly.pdbx_seq_one_letter_code
_entity_poly.pdbx_strand_id
1 'polypeptide(L)'
;MIRKLLLSSIALLLLASPAIADSADLLGAFKNWQAYSTGTGNSRTCYALSAPRATEPKKGLKRAPMFLMVSDWPARHIRAEPEIIAGYAYKANGPVTLGIGGDRFNFFSRNEGADGTAWLQNLNDTSSLMEALNHGVSAVAIGTSARGTKTVDTYSLAGFTDALAKIHSACNM
;
A
#
# COMPACT_ATOMS: atom_id res chain seq x y z
N MET A 1 -53.52 44.55 -28.41
CA MET A 1 -52.56 44.73 -27.30
C MET A 1 -51.91 43.39 -27.07
N ILE A 2 -50.69 43.15 -27.62
CA ILE A 2 -49.99 41.89 -27.52
C ILE A 2 -48.81 42.11 -26.54
N ARG A 3 -48.89 41.50 -25.34
CA ARG A 3 -47.84 41.52 -24.32
C ARG A 3 -46.77 40.46 -24.68
N LYS A 4 -45.56 40.89 -25.06
CA LYS A 4 -44.41 40.05 -25.25
C LYS A 4 -43.81 39.66 -23.86
N LEU A 5 -43.89 38.37 -23.49
CA LEU A 5 -43.12 37.79 -22.39
C LEU A 5 -41.69 37.53 -22.85
N LEU A 6 -40.75 38.23 -22.21
CA LEU A 6 -39.31 37.94 -22.34
C LEU A 6 -38.95 36.85 -21.33
N LEU A 7 -38.66 35.64 -21.78
CA LEU A 7 -38.09 34.57 -20.99
C LEU A 7 -36.57 34.79 -20.89
N SER A 8 -36.14 35.21 -19.70
CA SER A 8 -34.73 35.37 -19.39
C SER A 8 -34.15 34.00 -18.96
N SER A 9 -33.36 33.38 -19.82
CA SER A 9 -32.65 32.12 -19.54
C SER A 9 -31.40 32.42 -18.73
N ILE A 10 -31.42 32.09 -17.44
CA ILE A 10 -30.25 32.12 -16.56
C ILE A 10 -29.44 30.85 -16.85
N ALA A 11 -28.31 31.00 -17.52
CA ALA A 11 -27.33 29.93 -17.70
C ALA A 11 -26.54 29.75 -16.41
N LEU A 12 -26.77 28.63 -15.71
CA LEU A 12 -26.03 28.22 -14.52
C LEU A 12 -24.68 27.65 -14.95
N LEU A 13 -23.60 28.44 -14.85
CA LEU A 13 -22.23 27.96 -15.05
C LEU A 13 -21.85 27.07 -13.86
N LEU A 14 -21.80 25.76 -14.07
CA LEU A 14 -21.19 24.80 -13.15
C LEU A 14 -19.66 24.97 -13.23
N LEU A 15 -19.09 25.61 -12.21
CA LEU A 15 -17.65 25.65 -11.97
C LEU A 15 -17.20 24.25 -11.53
N ALA A 16 -16.71 23.43 -12.46
CA ALA A 16 -16.00 22.20 -12.14
C ALA A 16 -14.66 22.56 -11.51
N SER A 17 -14.51 22.40 -10.20
CA SER A 17 -13.24 22.50 -9.53
C SER A 17 -12.34 21.33 -9.99
N PRO A 18 -11.08 21.58 -10.44
CA PRO A 18 -10.16 20.51 -10.72
C PRO A 18 -9.88 19.73 -9.42
N ALA A 19 -10.12 18.42 -9.42
CA ALA A 19 -9.64 17.55 -8.38
C ALA A 19 -8.10 17.52 -8.48
N ILE A 20 -7.41 18.14 -7.53
CA ILE A 20 -5.97 18.02 -7.39
C ILE A 20 -5.72 16.61 -6.86
N ALA A 21 -5.27 15.69 -7.72
CA ALA A 21 -4.77 14.41 -7.28
C ALA A 21 -3.51 14.68 -6.43
N ASP A 22 -3.54 14.30 -5.14
CA ASP A 22 -2.37 14.35 -4.27
C ASP A 22 -1.27 13.47 -4.87
N SER A 23 -0.22 14.10 -5.40
CA SER A 23 0.96 13.40 -5.90
C SER A 23 1.79 12.90 -4.73
N ALA A 24 2.34 11.69 -4.84
CA ALA A 24 3.28 11.17 -3.85
C ALA A 24 4.66 11.81 -4.08
N ASP A 25 5.24 12.40 -3.03
CA ASP A 25 6.58 12.97 -3.03
C ASP A 25 7.60 11.91 -2.62
N LEU A 26 8.62 11.68 -3.43
CA LEU A 26 9.72 10.79 -3.10
C LEU A 26 10.59 11.43 -2.01
N LEU A 27 10.65 10.82 -0.83
CA LEU A 27 11.49 11.23 0.29
C LEU A 27 12.91 10.69 0.22
N GLY A 28 13.12 9.59 -0.50
CA GLY A 28 14.41 8.96 -0.71
C GLY A 28 14.34 7.54 -1.21
N ALA A 29 15.48 7.05 -1.73
CA ALA A 29 15.67 5.66 -2.16
C ALA A 29 16.80 5.02 -1.35
N PHE A 30 16.55 3.84 -0.80
CA PHE A 30 17.40 3.11 0.14
C PHE A 30 17.58 1.68 -0.34
N LYS A 31 18.56 1.43 -1.19
CA LYS A 31 18.81 0.11 -1.81
C LYS A 31 17.56 -0.45 -2.53
N ASN A 32 16.82 -1.39 -1.90
CA ASN A 32 15.64 -2.01 -2.47
C ASN A 32 14.32 -1.35 -2.00
N TRP A 33 14.40 -0.33 -1.15
CA TRP A 33 13.26 0.38 -0.59
C TRP A 33 13.21 1.83 -1.03
N GLN A 34 12.00 2.35 -1.19
CA GLN A 34 11.73 3.76 -1.46
C GLN A 34 10.77 4.29 -0.42
N ALA A 35 11.02 5.51 0.06
CA ALA A 35 10.16 6.21 1.01
C ALA A 35 9.45 7.36 0.30
N TYR A 36 8.18 7.53 0.62
CA TYR A 36 7.29 8.55 0.05
C TYR A 36 6.48 9.25 1.13
N SER A 37 5.97 10.45 0.81
CA SER A 37 4.86 11.07 1.52
C SER A 37 3.77 11.50 0.55
N THR A 38 2.54 11.52 1.01
CA THR A 38 1.39 12.07 0.27
C THR A 38 0.48 12.82 1.23
N GLY A 39 -0.36 13.70 0.71
CA GLY A 39 -1.23 14.55 1.51
C GLY A 39 -0.50 15.62 2.33
N THR A 40 -1.26 16.49 2.96
CA THR A 40 -0.76 17.57 3.80
C THR A 40 -1.56 17.68 5.09
N GLY A 41 -0.97 18.27 6.14
CA GLY A 41 -1.64 18.44 7.44
C GLY A 41 -2.20 17.11 7.96
N ASN A 42 -3.50 17.07 8.25
CA ASN A 42 -4.16 15.89 8.81
C ASN A 42 -4.35 14.72 7.80
N SER A 43 -4.19 14.96 6.49
CA SER A 43 -4.25 13.90 5.48
C SER A 43 -2.88 13.31 5.16
N ARG A 44 -1.80 13.82 5.80
CA ARG A 44 -0.43 13.34 5.52
C ARG A 44 -0.27 11.88 5.87
N THR A 45 0.30 11.14 4.95
CA THR A 45 0.70 9.74 5.10
C THR A 45 2.12 9.58 4.60
N CYS A 46 2.95 8.81 5.31
CA CYS A 46 4.30 8.47 4.86
C CYS A 46 4.40 6.96 4.74
N TYR A 47 5.00 6.48 3.67
CA TYR A 47 5.12 5.04 3.47
C TYR A 47 6.45 4.67 2.81
N ALA A 48 6.95 3.49 3.18
CA ALA A 48 8.10 2.86 2.55
C ALA A 48 7.62 1.60 1.83
N LEU A 49 8.09 1.39 0.60
CA LEU A 49 7.73 0.22 -0.19
C LEU A 49 8.92 -0.39 -0.91
N SER A 50 8.80 -1.70 -1.19
CA SER A 50 9.75 -2.46 -2.00
C SER A 50 8.97 -3.33 -2.99
N ALA A 51 9.44 -3.39 -4.24
CA ALA A 51 8.96 -4.35 -5.22
C ALA A 51 9.66 -5.71 -5.00
N PRO A 52 9.00 -6.86 -5.32
CA PRO A 52 9.61 -8.16 -5.18
C PRO A 52 10.77 -8.35 -6.18
N ARG A 53 11.84 -8.99 -5.72
CA ARG A 53 12.99 -9.39 -6.57
C ARG A 53 12.73 -10.67 -7.34
N ALA A 54 11.85 -11.52 -6.83
CA ALA A 54 11.42 -12.74 -7.50
C ALA A 54 9.95 -12.99 -7.23
N THR A 55 9.25 -13.52 -8.22
CA THR A 55 7.82 -13.86 -8.16
C THR A 55 7.58 -15.23 -8.77
N GLU A 56 6.68 -16.01 -8.16
CA GLU A 56 6.20 -17.27 -8.70
C GLU A 56 4.67 -17.31 -8.69
N PRO A 57 4.03 -17.87 -9.72
CA PRO A 57 4.64 -18.35 -10.97
C PRO A 57 5.13 -17.20 -11.86
N LYS A 58 6.20 -17.42 -12.60
CA LYS A 58 6.77 -16.42 -13.54
C LYS A 58 5.87 -16.13 -14.74
N LYS A 59 4.95 -17.03 -15.05
CA LYS A 59 4.04 -16.94 -16.20
C LYS A 59 2.62 -17.36 -15.80
N GLY A 60 1.64 -16.95 -16.58
CA GLY A 60 0.24 -17.40 -16.41
C GLY A 60 -0.62 -16.55 -15.50
N LEU A 61 -0.07 -15.60 -14.77
CA LEU A 61 -0.82 -14.65 -13.96
C LEU A 61 -0.46 -13.22 -14.38
N LYS A 62 -1.45 -12.48 -14.91
CA LYS A 62 -1.31 -11.03 -15.11
C LYS A 62 -1.48 -10.36 -13.75
N ARG A 63 -0.53 -9.52 -13.38
CA ARG A 63 -0.48 -8.81 -12.10
C ARG A 63 -0.26 -7.32 -12.33
N ALA A 64 -0.93 -6.49 -11.57
CA ALA A 64 -0.58 -5.09 -11.37
C ALA A 64 0.72 -4.97 -10.56
N PRO A 65 1.30 -3.79 -10.36
CA PRO A 65 2.45 -3.61 -9.48
C PRO A 65 2.24 -4.21 -8.09
N MET A 66 3.29 -4.85 -7.57
CA MET A 66 3.28 -5.58 -6.29
C MET A 66 4.25 -4.94 -5.33
N PHE A 67 3.87 -4.84 -4.06
CA PHE A 67 4.72 -4.22 -3.05
C PHE A 67 4.57 -4.90 -1.69
N LEU A 68 5.66 -4.97 -0.96
CA LEU A 68 5.66 -5.00 0.49
C LEU A 68 5.81 -3.56 0.96
N MET A 69 4.88 -3.08 1.78
CA MET A 69 4.78 -1.68 2.19
C MET A 69 4.63 -1.57 3.71
N VAL A 70 5.13 -0.49 4.26
CA VAL A 70 4.91 -0.09 5.66
C VAL A 70 4.55 1.38 5.67
N SER A 71 3.44 1.72 6.35
CA SER A 71 2.85 3.05 6.33
C SER A 71 2.72 3.66 7.72
N ASP A 72 2.96 4.97 7.83
CA ASP A 72 2.65 5.81 8.98
C ASP A 72 1.42 6.67 8.66
N TRP A 73 0.44 6.66 9.57
CA TRP A 73 -0.81 7.43 9.49
C TRP A 73 -0.94 8.36 10.70
N PRO A 74 -0.32 9.55 10.70
CA PRO A 74 -0.33 10.45 11.86
C PRO A 74 -1.73 10.78 12.37
N ALA A 75 -2.67 11.09 11.51
CA ALA A 75 -4.05 11.41 11.89
C ALA A 75 -4.81 10.26 12.57
N ARG A 76 -4.35 9.02 12.36
CA ARG A 76 -4.93 7.80 12.95
C ARG A 76 -4.11 7.28 14.13
N HIS A 77 -2.98 7.92 14.45
CA HIS A 77 -2.00 7.44 15.43
C HIS A 77 -1.52 6.01 15.15
N ILE A 78 -1.44 5.63 13.86
CA ILE A 78 -0.95 4.33 13.44
C ILE A 78 0.47 4.50 12.92
N ARG A 79 1.39 3.78 13.56
CA ARG A 79 2.81 3.74 13.19
C ARG A 79 3.17 2.38 12.65
N ALA A 80 3.89 2.37 11.53
CA ALA A 80 4.45 1.17 10.91
C ALA A 80 3.39 0.09 10.58
N GLU A 81 2.27 0.46 9.95
CA GLU A 81 1.26 -0.49 9.46
C GLU A 81 1.82 -1.27 8.27
N PRO A 82 2.01 -2.61 8.38
CA PRO A 82 2.54 -3.43 7.29
C PRO A 82 1.43 -3.86 6.34
N GLU A 83 1.72 -3.80 5.03
CA GLU A 83 0.80 -4.12 3.95
C GLU A 83 1.48 -4.96 2.87
N ILE A 84 0.75 -5.91 2.29
CA ILE A 84 1.18 -6.69 1.12
C ILE A 84 0.21 -6.41 -0.02
N ILE A 85 0.66 -5.71 -1.04
CA ILE A 85 -0.09 -5.43 -2.27
C ILE A 85 0.28 -6.51 -3.28
N ALA A 86 -0.68 -7.38 -3.61
CA ALA A 86 -0.41 -8.57 -4.42
C ALA A 86 -0.46 -8.31 -5.92
N GLY A 87 -1.08 -7.20 -6.38
CA GLY A 87 -1.33 -6.92 -7.79
C GLY A 87 -2.36 -7.87 -8.42
N TYR A 88 -3.20 -8.49 -7.61
CA TYR A 88 -4.35 -9.31 -8.00
C TYR A 88 -5.35 -9.38 -6.84
N ALA A 89 -6.62 -9.69 -7.11
CA ALA A 89 -7.61 -9.98 -6.08
C ALA A 89 -7.30 -11.32 -5.40
N TYR A 90 -7.16 -11.33 -4.07
CA TYR A 90 -6.95 -12.55 -3.28
C TYR A 90 -8.18 -13.46 -3.31
N LYS A 91 -7.96 -14.77 -3.15
CA LYS A 91 -9.02 -15.73 -2.88
C LYS A 91 -9.72 -15.36 -1.57
N ALA A 92 -11.06 -15.29 -1.59
CA ALA A 92 -11.84 -14.99 -0.40
C ALA A 92 -11.50 -15.97 0.74
N ASN A 93 -11.21 -15.42 1.91
CA ASN A 93 -10.79 -16.17 3.11
C ASN A 93 -9.54 -17.05 2.90
N GLY A 94 -8.77 -16.79 1.82
CA GLY A 94 -7.51 -17.48 1.59
C GLY A 94 -6.43 -16.99 2.55
N PRO A 95 -5.54 -17.89 3.03
CA PRO A 95 -4.43 -17.48 3.88
C PRO A 95 -3.42 -16.62 3.10
N VAL A 96 -2.96 -15.54 3.75
CA VAL A 96 -1.82 -14.74 3.31
C VAL A 96 -0.79 -14.75 4.42
N THR A 97 0.46 -15.04 4.10
CA THR A 97 1.54 -15.10 5.09
C THR A 97 2.78 -14.36 4.62
N LEU A 98 3.52 -13.79 5.56
CA LEU A 98 4.85 -13.23 5.35
C LEU A 98 5.84 -14.02 6.22
N GLY A 99 6.82 -14.66 5.57
CA GLY A 99 7.90 -15.38 6.23
C GLY A 99 9.19 -14.56 6.20
N ILE A 100 9.91 -14.46 7.33
CA ILE A 100 11.19 -13.77 7.44
C ILE A 100 12.11 -14.64 8.31
N GLY A 101 13.17 -15.18 7.74
CA GLY A 101 14.01 -16.14 8.45
C GLY A 101 13.21 -17.36 8.89
N GLY A 102 13.13 -17.60 10.21
CA GLY A 102 12.32 -18.68 10.81
C GLY A 102 10.91 -18.27 11.21
N ASP A 103 10.61 -16.97 11.20
CA ASP A 103 9.34 -16.42 11.66
C ASP A 103 8.29 -16.39 10.56
N ARG A 104 7.00 -16.50 10.97
CA ARG A 104 5.86 -16.44 10.05
C ARG A 104 4.76 -15.58 10.66
N PHE A 105 4.29 -14.61 9.88
CA PHE A 105 3.23 -13.68 10.23
C PHE A 105 2.01 -13.91 9.34
N ASN A 106 0.82 -13.90 9.94
CA ASN A 106 -0.44 -14.07 9.23
C ASN A 106 -1.05 -12.72 8.88
N PHE A 107 -1.61 -12.63 7.68
CA PHE A 107 -2.26 -11.45 7.16
C PHE A 107 -3.69 -11.80 6.75
N PHE A 108 -4.62 -10.87 6.94
CA PHE A 108 -5.96 -10.93 6.35
C PHE A 108 -6.00 -10.06 5.09
N SER A 109 -6.75 -10.49 4.09
CA SER A 109 -6.84 -9.75 2.83
C SER A 109 -8.21 -9.12 2.60
N ARG A 110 -8.20 -7.99 1.88
CA ARG A 110 -9.39 -7.36 1.30
C ARG A 110 -9.12 -7.06 -0.16
N ASN A 111 -10.16 -7.15 -0.99
CA ASN A 111 -10.09 -6.85 -2.40
C ASN A 111 -10.89 -5.58 -2.71
N GLU A 112 -10.32 -4.72 -3.54
CA GLU A 112 -10.99 -3.57 -4.14
C GLU A 112 -10.98 -3.78 -5.66
N GLY A 113 -12.08 -4.31 -6.19
CA GLY A 113 -12.15 -4.70 -7.61
C GLY A 113 -11.16 -5.81 -7.96
N ALA A 114 -10.23 -5.51 -8.86
CA ALA A 114 -9.21 -6.46 -9.32
C ALA A 114 -7.97 -6.50 -8.42
N ASP A 115 -7.84 -5.58 -7.47
CA ASP A 115 -6.66 -5.43 -6.61
C ASP A 115 -6.92 -5.97 -5.20
N GLY A 116 -5.90 -6.58 -4.63
CA GLY A 116 -5.95 -7.13 -3.28
C GLY A 116 -4.79 -6.62 -2.42
N THR A 117 -5.13 -6.16 -1.24
CA THR A 117 -4.19 -5.78 -0.19
C THR A 117 -4.41 -6.67 1.02
N ALA A 118 -3.33 -7.01 1.72
CA ALA A 118 -3.38 -7.76 2.96
C ALA A 118 -2.67 -7.00 4.07
N TRP A 119 -3.25 -7.05 5.29
CA TRP A 119 -2.77 -6.39 6.50
C TRP A 119 -2.50 -7.43 7.58
N LEU A 120 -1.63 -7.09 8.53
CA LEU A 120 -1.31 -7.95 9.66
C LEU A 120 -2.58 -8.33 10.43
N GLN A 121 -2.78 -9.64 10.64
CA GLN A 121 -4.02 -10.15 11.23
C GLN A 121 -4.08 -9.88 12.75
N ASN A 122 -2.95 -10.01 13.45
CA ASN A 122 -2.84 -9.74 14.87
C ASN A 122 -1.92 -8.54 15.10
N LEU A 123 -2.46 -7.42 15.52
CA LEU A 123 -1.69 -6.19 15.74
C LEU A 123 -0.66 -6.30 16.88
N ASN A 124 -0.81 -7.28 17.79
CA ASN A 124 0.20 -7.54 18.82
C ASN A 124 1.53 -8.06 18.22
N ASP A 125 1.50 -8.60 17.00
CA ASP A 125 2.68 -9.09 16.29
C ASP A 125 3.44 -7.96 15.57
N THR A 126 2.95 -6.70 15.60
CA THR A 126 3.57 -5.58 14.88
C THR A 126 5.02 -5.37 15.29
N SER A 127 5.33 -5.37 16.59
CA SER A 127 6.69 -5.15 17.08
C SER A 127 7.64 -6.26 16.62
N SER A 128 7.24 -7.53 16.75
CA SER A 128 8.06 -8.67 16.31
C SER A 128 8.23 -8.72 14.80
N LEU A 129 7.20 -8.33 14.03
CA LEU A 129 7.32 -8.20 12.58
C LEU A 129 8.29 -7.09 12.19
N MET A 130 8.22 -5.90 12.82
CA MET A 130 9.16 -4.82 12.56
C MET A 130 10.60 -5.20 12.92
N GLU A 131 10.80 -5.94 14.01
CA GLU A 131 12.11 -6.48 14.39
C GLU A 131 12.63 -7.47 13.34
N ALA A 132 11.79 -8.42 12.91
CA ALA A 132 12.15 -9.37 11.86
C ALA A 132 12.49 -8.68 10.54
N LEU A 133 11.74 -7.64 10.14
CA LEU A 133 12.02 -6.83 8.95
C LEU A 133 13.35 -6.07 9.05
N ASN A 134 13.69 -5.54 10.24
CA ASN A 134 14.93 -4.79 10.46
C ASN A 134 16.19 -5.67 10.43
N HIS A 135 16.08 -6.92 10.90
CA HIS A 135 17.22 -7.81 11.03
C HIS A 135 17.29 -8.89 9.96
N GLY A 136 16.20 -9.09 9.21
CA GLY A 136 16.13 -10.08 8.15
C GLY A 136 16.88 -9.68 6.88
N VAL A 137 17.16 -10.67 6.04
CA VAL A 137 17.77 -10.46 4.71
C VAL A 137 16.72 -10.38 3.61
N SER A 138 15.67 -11.19 3.75
CA SER A 138 14.57 -11.29 2.80
C SER A 138 13.25 -11.63 3.49
N ALA A 139 12.16 -11.19 2.88
CA ALA A 139 10.80 -11.55 3.26
C ALA A 139 10.12 -12.29 2.11
N VAL A 140 9.33 -13.31 2.42
CA VAL A 140 8.61 -14.14 1.44
C VAL A 140 7.11 -14.04 1.71
N ALA A 141 6.39 -13.36 0.83
CA ALA A 141 4.92 -13.31 0.88
C ALA A 141 4.32 -14.47 0.09
N ILE A 142 3.37 -15.17 0.70
CA ILE A 142 2.63 -16.27 0.07
C ILE A 142 1.15 -15.96 0.13
N GLY A 143 0.48 -16.02 -1.02
CA GLY A 143 -0.95 -15.79 -1.15
C GLY A 143 -1.56 -16.68 -2.23
N THR A 144 -2.87 -16.59 -2.40
CA THR A 144 -3.60 -17.29 -3.46
C THR A 144 -4.53 -16.30 -4.14
N SER A 145 -4.48 -16.22 -5.48
CA SER A 145 -5.35 -15.35 -6.25
C SER A 145 -6.81 -15.85 -6.23
N ALA A 146 -7.77 -14.98 -6.56
CA ALA A 146 -9.18 -15.35 -6.69
C ALA A 146 -9.42 -16.49 -7.71
N ARG A 147 -8.49 -16.68 -8.66
CA ARG A 147 -8.51 -17.78 -9.63
C ARG A 147 -7.88 -19.08 -9.10
N GLY A 148 -7.41 -19.11 -7.85
CA GLY A 148 -6.80 -20.28 -7.23
C GLY A 148 -5.30 -20.45 -7.48
N THR A 149 -4.65 -19.51 -8.13
CA THR A 149 -3.19 -19.56 -8.34
C THR A 149 -2.46 -19.17 -7.07
N LYS A 150 -1.65 -20.08 -6.52
CA LYS A 150 -0.72 -19.79 -5.41
C LYS A 150 0.44 -18.94 -5.93
N THR A 151 0.80 -17.90 -5.18
CA THR A 151 1.93 -17.03 -5.49
C THR A 151 2.95 -17.01 -4.36
N VAL A 152 4.20 -16.80 -4.73
CA VAL A 152 5.32 -16.62 -3.81
C VAL A 152 6.11 -15.41 -4.30
N ASP A 153 6.17 -14.36 -3.49
CA ASP A 153 6.87 -13.12 -3.81
C ASP A 153 7.98 -12.89 -2.79
N THR A 154 9.21 -12.77 -3.29
CA THR A 154 10.40 -12.58 -2.45
C THR A 154 10.88 -11.14 -2.52
N TYR A 155 10.96 -10.49 -1.39
CA TYR A 155 11.42 -9.11 -1.21
C TYR A 155 12.79 -9.08 -0.55
N SER A 156 13.65 -8.15 -0.97
CA SER A 156 14.88 -7.85 -0.25
C SER A 156 14.61 -6.88 0.90
N LEU A 157 15.16 -7.14 2.06
CA LEU A 157 15.06 -6.25 3.21
C LEU A 157 16.22 -5.24 3.30
N ALA A 158 17.15 -5.29 2.34
CA ALA A 158 18.26 -4.33 2.29
C ALA A 158 17.72 -2.90 2.05
N GLY A 159 17.94 -2.01 3.02
CA GLY A 159 17.49 -0.62 3.03
C GLY A 159 16.18 -0.37 3.78
N PHE A 160 15.55 -1.41 4.32
CA PHE A 160 14.30 -1.28 5.06
C PHE A 160 14.43 -0.34 6.27
N THR A 161 15.43 -0.54 7.11
CA THR A 161 15.66 0.26 8.32
C THR A 161 15.80 1.76 8.01
N ASP A 162 16.58 2.10 6.98
CA ASP A 162 16.78 3.49 6.57
C ASP A 162 15.49 4.11 6.01
N ALA A 163 14.75 3.34 5.20
CA ALA A 163 13.46 3.78 4.65
C ALA A 163 12.41 3.96 5.75
N LEU A 164 12.35 3.05 6.74
CA LEU A 164 11.46 3.15 7.89
C LEU A 164 11.77 4.39 8.74
N ALA A 165 13.04 4.61 9.06
CA ALA A 165 13.48 5.80 9.78
C ALA A 165 13.11 7.09 9.03
N LYS A 166 13.20 7.08 7.68
CA LYS A 166 12.84 8.22 6.86
C LYS A 166 11.35 8.55 6.93
N ILE A 167 10.45 7.55 6.83
CA ILE A 167 9.01 7.80 6.93
C ILE A 167 8.62 8.27 8.33
N HIS A 168 9.16 7.67 9.39
CA HIS A 168 8.92 8.10 10.77
C HIS A 168 9.31 9.57 10.98
N SER A 169 10.50 9.96 10.52
CA SER A 169 10.96 11.36 10.60
C SER A 169 10.06 12.30 9.79
N ALA A 170 9.65 11.91 8.58
CA ALA A 170 8.83 12.75 7.72
C ALA A 170 7.39 12.94 8.22
N CYS A 171 6.86 11.95 8.95
CA CYS A 171 5.52 11.97 9.54
C CYS A 171 5.50 12.28 11.04
N ASN A 172 6.65 12.57 11.67
CA ASN A 172 6.78 12.85 13.11
C ASN A 172 6.20 11.74 14.00
N MET A 173 6.50 10.48 13.64
CA MET A 173 6.01 9.26 14.31
C MET A 173 7.11 8.53 15.08
#